data_18bf53ba230a261681b05f53a709db16
#
_entry.id   18bf53ba230a261681b05f53a709db16
#
_cell.length_a   1.000
_cell.length_b   1.000
_cell.length_c   1.000
_cell.angle_alpha   90.00
_cell.angle_beta   90.00
_cell.angle_gamma   90.00
#
_symmetry.space_group_name_H-M   'P 1'
#
loop_
_entity.id
_entity.type
_entity.pdbx_description
1 polymer ?
#
loop_
_entity_poly.entity_id
_entity_poly.type
_entity_poly.pdbx_seq_one_letter_code
_entity_poly.pdbx_strand_id
1 'polypeptide(L)'
;FDRSRARDMGATRYLTKPIKLDSFIADLDQLLGDTFTATFWGVRGTLPVPGESSLRYGGNTSCVAIQCGNAPLMIFDAGSGIKALSDHMMGMNQRITAKIFISHPHWDHINALPFFVPLYIPGNEFEILGARHGETTMRELMSAQMDGIYFPITIREFGARVFFRDLGEETIEFDNITVKTMLLSHPGNCLGYRIEYQGKSICYITDNEMFNPGEPGHNPGYIQHLADFCHGADALITDTTYTDAEYLSKAGWGHSSVGQVAELAARAEVENLYLFHHDPDQTDDDIDAKLEEMKNALKMLGSNVTCLAPREGDQIKH
;
A
#
# COMPACT_ATOMS: atom_id res chain seq x y z
N PHE A 1 34.58 -28.26 2.84
CA PHE A 1 33.95 -26.94 3.13
C PHE A 1 32.94 -27.16 4.26
N ASP A 2 33.12 -26.49 5.37
CA ASP A 2 32.32 -26.67 6.57
C ASP A 2 31.01 -25.85 6.46
N ARG A 3 29.86 -26.52 6.65
CA ARG A 3 28.52 -25.90 6.63
C ARG A 3 28.37 -24.80 7.72
N SER A 4 29.04 -25.00 8.85
CA SER A 4 29.06 -24.02 9.95
C SER A 4 29.70 -22.72 9.50
N ARG A 5 30.87 -22.80 8.87
CA ARG A 5 31.59 -21.62 8.35
C ARG A 5 30.84 -20.86 7.26
N ALA A 6 30.07 -21.58 6.43
CA ALA A 6 29.24 -20.94 5.41
C ALA A 6 28.09 -20.12 6.03
N ARG A 7 27.45 -20.64 7.08
CA ARG A 7 26.44 -19.92 7.86
C ARG A 7 27.00 -18.68 8.55
N ASP A 8 28.18 -18.80 9.17
CA ASP A 8 28.88 -17.70 9.83
C ASP A 8 29.24 -16.57 8.83
N MET A 9 29.36 -16.92 7.54
CA MET A 9 29.59 -15.99 6.43
C MET A 9 28.28 -15.46 5.80
N GLY A 10 27.12 -15.74 6.40
CA GLY A 10 25.82 -15.24 5.93
C GLY A 10 25.16 -16.09 4.82
N ALA A 11 25.60 -17.33 4.58
CA ALA A 11 24.95 -18.21 3.63
C ALA A 11 23.59 -18.70 4.16
N THR A 12 22.53 -18.40 3.42
CA THR A 12 21.15 -18.81 3.74
C THR A 12 20.91 -20.30 3.47
N ARG A 13 21.59 -20.85 2.44
CA ARG A 13 21.50 -22.26 2.05
C ARG A 13 22.87 -22.82 1.64
N TYR A 14 23.03 -24.13 1.75
CA TYR A 14 24.23 -24.85 1.37
C TYR A 14 23.87 -26.06 0.51
N LEU A 15 24.31 -26.04 -0.73
CA LEU A 15 24.08 -27.11 -1.70
C LEU A 15 25.35 -27.94 -1.90
N THR A 16 25.19 -29.27 -1.89
CA THR A 16 26.29 -30.19 -2.17
C THR A 16 26.28 -30.62 -3.63
N LYS A 17 27.47 -30.73 -4.25
CA LYS A 17 27.60 -31.29 -5.60
C LYS A 17 27.54 -32.84 -5.54
N PRO A 18 26.92 -33.48 -6.54
CA PRO A 18 26.23 -32.93 -7.69
C PRO A 18 24.89 -32.27 -7.28
N ILE A 19 24.62 -31.08 -7.83
CA ILE A 19 23.36 -30.37 -7.59
C ILE A 19 22.26 -31.09 -8.37
N LYS A 20 21.27 -31.61 -7.65
CA LYS A 20 20.05 -32.14 -8.25
C LYS A 20 19.09 -30.98 -8.54
N LEU A 21 18.65 -30.86 -9.77
CA LEU A 21 17.82 -29.74 -10.23
C LEU A 21 16.54 -29.61 -9.40
N ASP A 22 15.84 -30.71 -9.14
CA ASP A 22 14.59 -30.72 -8.36
C ASP A 22 14.81 -30.21 -6.94
N SER A 23 15.89 -30.63 -6.25
CA SER A 23 16.19 -30.14 -4.90
C SER A 23 16.66 -28.68 -4.90
N PHE A 24 17.33 -28.22 -5.97
CA PHE A 24 17.71 -26.82 -6.12
C PHE A 24 16.49 -25.93 -6.33
N ILE A 25 15.54 -26.36 -7.18
CA ILE A 25 14.27 -25.65 -7.40
C ILE A 25 13.48 -25.58 -6.09
N ALA A 26 13.33 -26.70 -5.37
CA ALA A 26 12.62 -26.72 -4.09
C ALA A 26 13.29 -25.83 -3.02
N ASP A 27 14.62 -25.76 -2.95
CA ASP A 27 15.35 -24.85 -2.06
C ASP A 27 15.16 -23.37 -2.48
N LEU A 28 15.12 -23.09 -3.79
CA LEU A 28 14.80 -21.74 -4.30
C LEU A 28 13.36 -21.35 -4.00
N ASP A 29 12.41 -22.24 -4.24
CA ASP A 29 10.98 -21.99 -3.98
C ASP A 29 10.75 -21.74 -2.48
N GLN A 30 11.45 -22.47 -1.61
CA GLN A 30 11.39 -22.22 -0.17
C GLN A 30 11.99 -20.87 0.19
N LEU A 31 13.15 -20.49 -0.37
CA LEU A 31 13.80 -19.20 -0.12
C LEU A 31 12.95 -18.02 -0.63
N LEU A 32 12.30 -18.20 -1.79
CA LEU A 32 11.40 -17.18 -2.38
C LEU A 32 10.06 -17.17 -1.66
N GLY A 33 9.61 -18.33 -1.17
CA GLY A 33 8.36 -18.46 -0.40
C GLY A 33 8.41 -17.81 0.99
N ASP A 34 9.60 -17.51 1.49
CA ASP A 34 9.79 -16.83 2.78
C ASP A 34 9.82 -15.27 2.63
N THR A 35 9.69 -14.72 1.43
CA THR A 35 9.76 -13.26 1.23
C THR A 35 8.41 -12.59 1.47
N PHE A 36 8.41 -11.51 2.26
CA PHE A 36 7.29 -10.60 2.43
C PHE A 36 7.78 -9.18 2.11
N THR A 37 7.42 -8.68 0.93
CA THR A 37 7.99 -7.44 0.38
C THR A 37 6.87 -6.49 -0.04
N ALA A 38 6.96 -5.22 0.36
CA ALA A 38 6.13 -4.15 -0.20
C ALA A 38 6.99 -3.20 -1.01
N THR A 39 6.55 -2.84 -2.22
CA THR A 39 7.22 -1.90 -3.13
C THR A 39 6.32 -0.70 -3.37
N PHE A 40 6.85 0.51 -3.21
CA PHE A 40 6.14 1.77 -3.45
C PHE A 40 6.26 2.16 -4.93
N TRP A 41 5.14 2.34 -5.61
CA TRP A 41 5.06 2.76 -7.01
C TRP A 41 4.51 4.17 -7.17
N GLY A 42 3.83 4.69 -6.16
CA GLY A 42 3.35 6.04 -6.04
C GLY A 42 3.11 6.37 -4.58
N VAL A 43 3.51 7.56 -4.14
CA VAL A 43 3.53 8.01 -2.74
C VAL A 43 2.77 9.31 -2.51
N ARG A 44 2.29 9.96 -3.57
CA ARG A 44 1.54 11.22 -3.52
C ARG A 44 0.05 10.98 -3.37
N GLY A 45 -0.64 11.98 -2.82
CA GLY A 45 -2.10 12.07 -2.79
C GLY A 45 -2.63 13.06 -3.82
N THR A 46 -3.94 13.04 -4.01
CA THR A 46 -4.76 14.00 -4.76
C THR A 46 -4.44 14.08 -6.26
N LEU A 47 -3.22 14.44 -6.66
CA LEU A 47 -2.81 14.62 -8.05
C LEU A 47 -1.36 14.17 -8.28
N PRO A 48 -1.03 13.66 -9.48
CA PRO A 48 0.35 13.46 -9.88
C PRO A 48 1.11 14.79 -9.95
N VAL A 49 2.34 14.80 -9.44
CA VAL A 49 3.21 15.98 -9.37
C VAL A 49 4.43 15.77 -10.27
N PRO A 50 4.38 16.13 -11.55
CA PRO A 50 5.55 16.09 -12.43
C PRO A 50 6.47 17.28 -12.16
N GLY A 51 7.77 17.09 -12.31
CA GLY A 51 8.73 18.19 -12.26
C GLY A 51 9.90 17.98 -11.29
N GLU A 52 10.81 18.95 -11.26
CA GLU A 52 12.06 18.86 -10.49
C GLU A 52 11.82 18.81 -8.97
N SER A 53 10.72 19.39 -8.50
CA SER A 53 10.38 19.45 -7.07
C SER A 53 9.92 18.11 -6.47
N SER A 54 9.71 17.07 -7.31
CA SER A 54 9.20 15.76 -6.90
C SER A 54 10.10 14.59 -7.33
N LEU A 55 11.32 14.84 -7.81
CA LEU A 55 12.19 13.79 -8.36
C LEU A 55 12.73 12.83 -7.30
N ARG A 56 12.87 13.27 -6.05
CA ARG A 56 13.48 12.48 -4.98
C ARG A 56 12.52 11.44 -4.41
N TYR A 57 11.30 11.84 -4.13
CA TYR A 57 10.26 10.94 -3.59
C TYR A 57 9.40 10.30 -4.67
N GLY A 58 9.26 10.95 -5.81
CA GLY A 58 8.36 10.59 -6.88
C GLY A 58 7.12 11.47 -6.92
N GLY A 59 6.49 11.53 -8.10
CA GLY A 59 5.33 12.36 -8.35
C GLY A 59 4.04 11.57 -8.59
N ASN A 60 4.06 10.24 -8.49
CA ASN A 60 2.90 9.41 -8.75
C ASN A 60 2.00 9.27 -7.55
N THR A 61 0.68 9.17 -7.80
CA THR A 61 -0.33 8.92 -6.78
C THR A 61 -0.39 7.46 -6.37
N SER A 62 -1.11 7.20 -5.31
CA SER A 62 -1.12 5.98 -4.48
C SER A 62 -1.08 4.67 -5.27
N CYS A 63 0.00 3.92 -5.10
CA CYS A 63 0.10 2.53 -5.54
C CYS A 63 1.21 1.80 -4.76
N VAL A 64 0.86 0.75 -4.05
CA VAL A 64 1.80 -0.12 -3.32
C VAL A 64 1.57 -1.56 -3.74
N ALA A 65 2.63 -2.28 -4.10
CA ALA A 65 2.55 -3.69 -4.46
C ALA A 65 3.17 -4.56 -3.37
N ILE A 66 2.45 -5.56 -2.88
CA ILE A 66 2.90 -6.48 -1.82
C ILE A 66 2.99 -7.89 -2.36
N GLN A 67 4.18 -8.49 -2.23
CA GLN A 67 4.46 -9.87 -2.59
C GLN A 67 4.68 -10.71 -1.33
N CYS A 68 3.93 -11.81 -1.21
CA CYS A 68 4.09 -12.82 -0.17
C CYS A 68 4.53 -14.14 -0.83
N GLY A 69 5.80 -14.47 -0.72
CA GLY A 69 6.35 -15.66 -1.36
C GLY A 69 5.97 -15.77 -2.83
N ASN A 70 5.41 -16.92 -3.21
CA ASN A 70 4.97 -17.22 -4.57
C ASN A 70 3.45 -16.97 -4.79
N ALA A 71 2.75 -16.37 -3.82
CA ALA A 71 1.33 -16.05 -3.95
C ALA A 71 1.09 -14.97 -5.03
N PRO A 72 -0.15 -14.84 -5.54
CA PRO A 72 -0.52 -13.74 -6.42
C PRO A 72 -0.14 -12.37 -5.84
N LEU A 73 0.43 -11.51 -6.66
CA LEU A 73 0.78 -10.14 -6.26
C LEU A 73 -0.47 -9.40 -5.77
N MET A 74 -0.37 -8.74 -4.64
CA MET A 74 -1.38 -7.82 -4.13
C MET A 74 -0.98 -6.39 -4.48
N ILE A 75 -1.86 -5.65 -5.12
CA ILE A 75 -1.68 -4.26 -5.51
C ILE A 75 -2.69 -3.44 -4.72
N PHE A 76 -2.23 -2.48 -3.95
CA PHE A 76 -3.05 -1.57 -3.16
C PHE A 76 -3.10 -0.23 -3.87
N ASP A 77 -4.30 0.13 -4.32
CA ASP A 77 -4.66 1.24 -5.17
C ASP A 77 -4.04 1.24 -6.58
N ALA A 78 -4.71 1.94 -7.46
CA ALA A 78 -4.42 2.03 -8.89
C ALA A 78 -4.32 3.50 -9.34
N GLY A 79 -3.69 4.33 -8.51
CA GLY A 79 -3.29 5.69 -8.86
C GLY A 79 -2.22 5.69 -9.95
N SER A 80 -1.69 6.85 -10.29
CA SER A 80 -0.75 6.96 -11.43
C SER A 80 0.49 6.09 -11.30
N GLY A 81 0.88 5.70 -10.08
CA GLY A 81 1.98 4.77 -9.82
C GLY A 81 1.80 3.39 -10.44
N ILE A 82 0.55 2.93 -10.67
CA ILE A 82 0.31 1.61 -11.28
C ILE A 82 0.85 1.53 -12.71
N LYS A 83 1.07 2.67 -13.38
CA LYS A 83 1.65 2.67 -14.73
C LYS A 83 3.08 2.15 -14.74
N ALA A 84 3.91 2.57 -13.79
CA ALA A 84 5.29 2.07 -13.67
C ALA A 84 5.30 0.59 -13.27
N LEU A 85 4.42 0.16 -12.37
CA LEU A 85 4.20 -1.25 -12.04
C LEU A 85 3.78 -2.06 -13.27
N SER A 86 2.88 -1.52 -14.11
CA SER A 86 2.45 -2.15 -15.36
C SER A 86 3.64 -2.44 -16.28
N ASP A 87 4.50 -1.45 -16.48
CA ASP A 87 5.69 -1.61 -17.35
C ASP A 87 6.65 -2.65 -16.78
N HIS A 88 6.86 -2.64 -15.46
CA HIS A 88 7.66 -3.64 -14.77
C HIS A 88 7.11 -5.07 -14.99
N MET A 89 5.81 -5.27 -14.75
CA MET A 89 5.15 -6.57 -14.91
C MET A 89 5.19 -7.07 -16.37
N MET A 90 4.97 -6.17 -17.33
CA MET A 90 5.06 -6.52 -18.75
C MET A 90 6.47 -6.94 -19.17
N GLY A 91 7.51 -6.37 -18.53
CA GLY A 91 8.90 -6.75 -18.74
C GLY A 91 9.25 -8.19 -18.31
N MET A 92 8.45 -8.79 -17.43
CA MET A 92 8.67 -10.16 -16.94
C MET A 92 8.32 -11.25 -17.97
N ASN A 93 7.57 -10.93 -19.02
CA ASN A 93 7.15 -11.85 -20.08
C ASN A 93 6.52 -13.17 -19.60
N GLN A 94 5.70 -13.11 -18.55
CA GLN A 94 5.03 -14.25 -17.94
C GLN A 94 3.53 -13.98 -17.77
N ARG A 95 2.74 -15.03 -17.52
CA ARG A 95 1.35 -14.87 -17.10
C ARG A 95 1.30 -14.20 -15.74
N ILE A 96 0.35 -13.30 -15.60
CA ILE A 96 0.16 -12.51 -14.37
C ILE A 96 -1.15 -12.94 -13.72
N THR A 97 -1.05 -13.27 -12.44
CA THR A 97 -2.21 -13.42 -11.56
C THR A 97 -2.00 -12.45 -10.39
N ALA A 98 -2.95 -11.54 -10.18
CA ALA A 98 -2.83 -10.55 -9.10
C ALA A 98 -4.21 -10.17 -8.53
N LYS A 99 -4.18 -9.62 -7.31
CA LYS A 99 -5.34 -9.02 -6.65
C LYS A 99 -5.11 -7.51 -6.52
N ILE A 100 -6.09 -6.71 -6.94
CA ILE A 100 -6.04 -5.24 -6.83
C ILE A 100 -7.03 -4.84 -5.75
N PHE A 101 -6.52 -4.36 -4.62
CA PHE A 101 -7.30 -3.87 -3.51
C PHE A 101 -7.43 -2.34 -3.64
N ILE A 102 -8.63 -1.86 -3.80
CA ILE A 102 -8.93 -0.43 -3.90
C ILE A 102 -9.38 0.05 -2.53
N SER A 103 -8.68 1.04 -1.98
CA SER A 103 -9.05 1.65 -0.70
C SER A 103 -10.40 2.36 -0.83
N HIS A 104 -10.54 3.22 -1.82
CA HIS A 104 -11.76 3.93 -2.16
C HIS A 104 -11.70 4.50 -3.59
N PRO A 105 -12.84 4.98 -4.15
CA PRO A 105 -12.90 5.34 -5.57
C PRO A 105 -12.51 6.79 -5.90
N HIS A 106 -11.76 7.49 -5.03
CA HIS A 106 -11.23 8.80 -5.42
C HIS A 106 -10.21 8.65 -6.54
N TRP A 107 -10.09 9.68 -7.36
CA TRP A 107 -9.38 9.61 -8.64
C TRP A 107 -7.91 9.23 -8.47
N ASP A 108 -7.23 9.77 -7.50
CA ASP A 108 -5.81 9.49 -7.23
C ASP A 108 -5.51 8.03 -6.79
N HIS A 109 -6.56 7.27 -6.48
CA HIS A 109 -6.49 5.84 -6.15
C HIS A 109 -6.91 4.93 -7.28
N ILE A 110 -7.53 5.46 -8.36
CA ILE A 110 -8.05 4.64 -9.45
C ILE A 110 -7.74 5.18 -10.85
N ASN A 111 -7.26 6.42 -11.00
CA ASN A 111 -7.18 7.14 -12.29
C ASN A 111 -6.34 6.42 -13.36
N ALA A 112 -5.37 5.62 -12.97
CA ALA A 112 -4.51 4.95 -13.94
C ALA A 112 -4.83 3.46 -14.14
N LEU A 113 -5.89 2.93 -13.51
CA LEU A 113 -6.35 1.56 -13.78
C LEU A 113 -6.64 1.31 -15.27
N PRO A 114 -7.25 2.24 -16.02
CA PRO A 114 -7.48 2.08 -17.47
C PRO A 114 -6.20 1.93 -18.28
N PHE A 115 -5.05 2.35 -17.74
CA PHE A 115 -3.74 2.28 -18.38
C PHE A 115 -2.89 1.08 -17.90
N PHE A 116 -3.45 0.23 -17.04
CA PHE A 116 -2.78 -0.98 -16.57
C PHE A 116 -2.81 -2.07 -17.62
N VAL A 117 -1.80 -2.08 -18.50
CA VAL A 117 -1.70 -2.95 -19.68
C VAL A 117 -1.97 -4.43 -19.39
N PRO A 118 -1.54 -5.01 -18.24
CA PRO A 118 -1.82 -6.42 -17.93
C PRO A 118 -3.29 -6.83 -17.98
N LEU A 119 -4.25 -5.90 -17.77
CA LEU A 119 -5.69 -6.19 -17.89
C LEU A 119 -6.12 -6.51 -19.32
N TYR A 120 -5.38 -6.08 -20.32
CA TYR A 120 -5.70 -6.29 -21.74
C TYR A 120 -5.02 -7.51 -22.32
N ILE A 121 -4.17 -8.22 -21.58
CA ILE A 121 -3.41 -9.36 -22.07
C ILE A 121 -4.16 -10.67 -21.81
N PRO A 122 -4.53 -11.41 -22.87
CA PRO A 122 -5.18 -12.72 -22.74
C PRO A 122 -4.31 -13.71 -21.94
N GLY A 123 -4.94 -14.44 -21.04
CA GLY A 123 -4.31 -15.44 -20.18
C GLY A 123 -3.90 -14.91 -18.81
N ASN A 124 -3.91 -13.61 -18.60
CA ASN A 124 -3.79 -13.01 -17.26
C ASN A 124 -5.10 -13.16 -16.48
N GLU A 125 -5.00 -13.07 -15.14
CA GLU A 125 -6.15 -13.15 -14.25
C GLU A 125 -6.03 -12.14 -13.12
N PHE A 126 -7.10 -11.37 -12.90
CA PHE A 126 -7.15 -10.34 -11.85
C PHE A 126 -8.43 -10.45 -11.05
N GLU A 127 -8.32 -10.16 -9.75
CA GLU A 127 -9.46 -9.89 -8.89
C GLU A 127 -9.34 -8.45 -8.38
N ILE A 128 -10.38 -7.62 -8.63
CA ILE A 128 -10.44 -6.22 -8.16
C ILE A 128 -11.41 -6.19 -6.99
N LEU A 129 -10.88 -5.78 -5.82
CA LEU A 129 -11.59 -5.84 -4.54
C LEU A 129 -11.63 -4.43 -3.94
N GLY A 130 -12.73 -4.05 -3.32
CA GLY A 130 -12.86 -2.78 -2.60
C GLY A 130 -14.29 -2.57 -2.09
N ALA A 131 -14.51 -1.49 -1.34
CA ALA A 131 -15.81 -1.21 -0.76
C ALA A 131 -16.84 -0.79 -1.81
N ARG A 132 -18.10 -1.13 -1.55
CA ARG A 132 -19.22 -0.52 -2.26
C ARG A 132 -19.36 0.95 -1.86
N HIS A 133 -19.83 1.78 -2.76
CA HIS A 133 -20.19 3.16 -2.47
C HIS A 133 -21.71 3.32 -2.56
N GLY A 134 -22.38 3.26 -1.42
CA GLY A 134 -23.85 3.12 -1.38
C GLY A 134 -24.30 1.84 -2.08
N GLU A 135 -25.18 1.96 -3.08
CA GLU A 135 -25.65 0.81 -3.89
C GLU A 135 -24.69 0.45 -5.03
N THR A 136 -23.69 1.32 -5.34
CA THR A 136 -22.78 1.12 -6.47
C THR A 136 -21.69 0.10 -6.09
N THR A 137 -21.60 -0.97 -6.86
CA THR A 137 -20.63 -2.04 -6.70
C THR A 137 -19.23 -1.64 -7.19
N MET A 138 -18.18 -2.33 -6.76
CA MET A 138 -16.81 -2.12 -7.27
C MET A 138 -16.75 -2.26 -8.80
N ARG A 139 -17.48 -3.22 -9.37
CA ARG A 139 -17.56 -3.37 -10.83
C ARG A 139 -18.15 -2.15 -11.51
N GLU A 140 -19.21 -1.58 -10.96
CA GLU A 140 -19.87 -0.40 -11.52
C GLU A 140 -18.98 0.85 -11.38
N LEU A 141 -18.29 1.01 -10.25
CA LEU A 141 -17.31 2.08 -10.03
C LEU A 141 -16.21 2.04 -11.09
N MET A 142 -15.60 0.87 -11.31
CA MET A 142 -14.55 0.73 -12.33
C MET A 142 -15.09 0.89 -13.74
N SER A 143 -16.33 0.44 -14.01
CA SER A 143 -16.98 0.62 -15.31
C SER A 143 -17.27 2.09 -15.61
N ALA A 144 -17.71 2.87 -14.60
CA ALA A 144 -18.00 4.28 -14.76
C ALA A 144 -16.76 5.11 -15.11
N GLN A 145 -15.61 4.78 -14.54
CA GLN A 145 -14.33 5.41 -14.89
C GLN A 145 -13.95 5.17 -16.36
N MET A 146 -14.34 4.02 -16.92
CA MET A 146 -14.08 3.64 -18.30
C MET A 146 -15.30 3.84 -19.21
N ASP A 147 -16.11 4.86 -18.94
CA ASP A 147 -17.22 5.25 -19.81
C ASP A 147 -16.70 5.82 -21.14
N GLY A 148 -17.32 5.42 -22.25
CA GLY A 148 -16.92 5.80 -23.60
C GLY A 148 -16.90 7.32 -23.90
N ILE A 149 -17.47 8.14 -23.01
CA ILE A 149 -17.37 9.60 -23.08
C ILE A 149 -15.99 10.08 -22.61
N TYR A 150 -15.43 9.43 -21.60
CA TYR A 150 -14.17 9.84 -20.95
C TYR A 150 -12.97 8.99 -21.37
N PHE A 151 -13.21 7.73 -21.74
CA PHE A 151 -12.17 6.80 -22.12
C PHE A 151 -12.62 5.90 -23.28
N PRO A 152 -11.82 5.71 -24.33
CA PRO A 152 -12.27 5.05 -25.57
C PRO A 152 -12.44 3.53 -25.44
N ILE A 153 -12.04 2.93 -24.32
CA ILE A 153 -12.07 1.50 -24.05
C ILE A 153 -12.88 1.26 -22.78
N THR A 154 -13.76 0.27 -22.79
CA THR A 154 -14.56 -0.11 -21.62
C THR A 154 -13.98 -1.37 -20.95
N ILE A 155 -14.51 -1.76 -19.79
CA ILE A 155 -14.09 -3.01 -19.11
C ILE A 155 -14.39 -4.27 -19.95
N ARG A 156 -15.15 -4.15 -21.05
CA ARG A 156 -15.48 -5.29 -21.95
C ARG A 156 -14.29 -5.67 -22.83
N GLU A 157 -13.38 -4.75 -23.08
CA GLU A 157 -12.18 -4.97 -23.87
C GLU A 157 -11.01 -5.57 -23.07
N PHE A 158 -11.20 -5.86 -21.77
CA PHE A 158 -10.21 -6.59 -21.01
C PHE A 158 -9.97 -7.98 -21.64
N GLY A 159 -8.71 -8.23 -22.02
CA GLY A 159 -8.29 -9.55 -22.52
C GLY A 159 -8.04 -10.55 -21.40
N ALA A 160 -7.71 -10.07 -20.20
CA ALA A 160 -7.55 -10.86 -19.00
C ALA A 160 -8.91 -11.33 -18.45
N ARG A 161 -8.88 -12.38 -17.63
CA ARG A 161 -10.03 -12.72 -16.79
C ARG A 161 -10.05 -11.79 -15.58
N VAL A 162 -11.12 -10.99 -15.43
CA VAL A 162 -11.24 -10.01 -14.36
C VAL A 162 -12.50 -10.31 -13.54
N PHE A 163 -12.29 -10.54 -12.25
CA PHE A 163 -13.34 -10.70 -11.25
C PHE A 163 -13.44 -9.43 -10.41
N PHE A 164 -14.63 -9.15 -9.90
CA PHE A 164 -14.87 -8.03 -9.00
C PHE A 164 -15.50 -8.56 -7.72
N ARG A 165 -15.03 -8.05 -6.59
CA ARG A 165 -15.56 -8.39 -5.27
C ARG A 165 -15.78 -7.14 -4.43
N ASP A 166 -17.00 -6.98 -3.93
CA ASP A 166 -17.33 -5.95 -2.96
C ASP A 166 -16.88 -6.42 -1.57
N LEU A 167 -16.20 -5.52 -0.84
CA LEU A 167 -15.72 -5.73 0.51
C LEU A 167 -16.48 -4.88 1.52
N GLY A 168 -16.59 -5.40 2.74
CA GLY A 168 -16.90 -4.67 3.96
C GLY A 168 -15.74 -4.73 4.94
N GLU A 169 -16.02 -4.58 6.24
CA GLU A 169 -15.08 -4.95 7.29
C GLU A 169 -15.10 -6.48 7.45
N GLU A 170 -14.09 -7.14 6.94
CA GLU A 170 -14.00 -8.59 6.90
C GLU A 170 -12.55 -9.10 6.98
N THR A 171 -12.41 -10.40 7.12
CA THR A 171 -11.13 -11.10 7.00
C THR A 171 -11.16 -12.00 5.77
N ILE A 172 -10.15 -11.88 4.91
CA ILE A 172 -9.97 -12.65 3.69
C ILE A 172 -8.73 -13.52 3.87
N GLU A 173 -8.85 -14.81 3.60
CA GLU A 173 -7.74 -15.76 3.69
C GLU A 173 -7.49 -16.41 2.32
N PHE A 174 -6.24 -16.45 1.89
CA PHE A 174 -5.77 -17.15 0.69
C PHE A 174 -4.24 -17.38 0.77
N ASP A 175 -3.77 -18.49 0.27
CA ASP A 175 -2.32 -18.81 0.15
C ASP A 175 -1.49 -18.55 1.43
N ASN A 176 -2.06 -18.87 2.59
CA ASN A 176 -1.49 -18.59 3.93
C ASN A 176 -1.29 -17.09 4.23
N ILE A 177 -2.01 -16.24 3.50
CA ILE A 177 -2.07 -14.79 3.74
C ILE A 177 -3.42 -14.48 4.38
N THR A 178 -3.42 -13.65 5.40
CA THR A 178 -4.62 -13.07 5.98
C THR A 178 -4.66 -11.59 5.65
N VAL A 179 -5.73 -11.12 5.01
CA VAL A 179 -6.01 -9.70 4.79
C VAL A 179 -7.23 -9.30 5.60
N LYS A 180 -7.06 -8.39 6.53
CA LYS A 180 -8.15 -7.79 7.31
C LYS A 180 -8.46 -6.41 6.79
N THR A 181 -9.73 -6.03 6.80
CA THR A 181 -10.21 -4.72 6.35
C THR A 181 -10.87 -3.95 7.48
N MET A 182 -10.73 -2.63 7.46
CA MET A 182 -11.36 -1.71 8.41
C MET A 182 -11.84 -0.46 7.69
N LEU A 183 -13.02 0.06 8.02
CA LEU A 183 -13.49 1.35 7.51
C LEU A 183 -12.71 2.49 8.16
N LEU A 184 -12.22 3.39 7.32
CA LEU A 184 -11.45 4.56 7.71
C LEU A 184 -12.32 5.82 7.80
N SER A 185 -11.88 6.80 8.57
CA SER A 185 -12.51 8.10 8.71
C SER A 185 -12.19 8.99 7.50
N HIS A 186 -12.80 8.66 6.38
CA HIS A 186 -12.68 9.38 5.10
C HIS A 186 -13.99 9.29 4.32
N PRO A 187 -14.40 10.33 3.56
CA PRO A 187 -15.57 10.24 2.71
C PRO A 187 -15.44 9.10 1.67
N GLY A 188 -16.52 8.38 1.41
CA GLY A 188 -16.55 7.40 0.33
C GLY A 188 -16.28 5.96 0.71
N ASN A 189 -16.48 5.54 1.97
CA ASN A 189 -16.24 4.17 2.44
C ASN A 189 -14.80 3.70 2.17
N CYS A 190 -13.82 4.47 2.61
CA CYS A 190 -12.41 4.13 2.49
C CYS A 190 -12.07 2.91 3.37
N LEU A 191 -11.37 1.92 2.82
CA LEU A 191 -10.88 0.75 3.53
C LEU A 191 -9.39 0.85 3.81
N GLY A 192 -9.01 0.65 5.07
CA GLY A 192 -7.67 0.27 5.47
C GLY A 192 -7.48 -1.24 5.39
N TYR A 193 -6.25 -1.66 5.18
CA TYR A 193 -5.89 -3.07 5.02
C TYR A 193 -4.76 -3.46 5.98
N ARG A 194 -4.91 -4.61 6.65
CA ARG A 194 -3.83 -5.26 7.39
C ARG A 194 -3.54 -6.61 6.75
N ILE A 195 -2.32 -6.78 6.27
CA ILE A 195 -1.82 -7.98 5.60
C ILE A 195 -0.91 -8.73 6.56
N GLU A 196 -1.24 -9.98 6.84
CA GLU A 196 -0.47 -10.85 7.73
C GLU A 196 0.06 -12.05 6.94
N TYR A 197 1.36 -12.29 7.04
CA TYR A 197 2.06 -13.40 6.40
C TYR A 197 3.25 -13.85 7.25
N GLN A 198 3.32 -15.14 7.58
CA GLN A 198 4.43 -15.76 8.35
C GLN A 198 4.79 -15.03 9.66
N GLY A 199 3.78 -14.54 10.38
CA GLY A 199 3.98 -13.84 11.66
C GLY A 199 4.45 -12.39 11.52
N LYS A 200 4.53 -11.88 10.30
CA LYS A 200 4.79 -10.48 9.97
C LYS A 200 3.53 -9.78 9.50
N SER A 201 3.47 -8.47 9.64
CA SER A 201 2.29 -7.70 9.22
C SER A 201 2.62 -6.32 8.67
N ILE A 202 1.89 -5.95 7.61
CA ILE A 202 1.92 -4.61 7.01
C ILE A 202 0.51 -4.04 7.08
N CYS A 203 0.36 -2.83 7.60
CA CYS A 203 -0.88 -2.06 7.54
C CYS A 203 -0.77 -0.98 6.45
N TYR A 204 -1.77 -0.91 5.58
CA TYR A 204 -1.94 0.14 4.57
C TYR A 204 -3.18 0.96 4.95
N ILE A 205 -2.95 2.15 5.50
CA ILE A 205 -3.97 3.06 6.01
C ILE A 205 -3.82 4.37 5.25
N THR A 206 -4.35 4.40 4.02
CA THR A 206 -4.40 5.63 3.24
C THR A 206 -5.58 6.49 3.70
N ASP A 207 -5.79 7.63 3.17
CA ASP A 207 -6.89 8.58 3.36
C ASP A 207 -7.71 8.37 4.64
N ASN A 208 -7.27 9.02 5.69
CA ASN A 208 -7.83 8.86 7.00
C ASN A 208 -7.64 10.13 7.83
N GLU A 209 -8.70 10.65 8.40
CA GLU A 209 -8.63 11.82 9.27
C GLU A 209 -8.88 11.46 10.73
N MET A 210 -7.88 11.74 11.56
CA MET A 210 -7.99 11.66 13.01
C MET A 210 -8.13 13.07 13.56
N PHE A 211 -9.37 13.53 13.72
CA PHE A 211 -9.67 14.87 14.23
C PHE A 211 -9.05 15.13 15.59
N ASN A 212 -8.61 16.36 15.84
CA ASN A 212 -8.09 16.76 17.14
C ASN A 212 -9.19 16.83 18.22
N PRO A 213 -8.84 16.66 19.51
CA PRO A 213 -9.78 16.85 20.60
C PRO A 213 -10.48 18.21 20.53
N GLY A 214 -11.83 18.19 20.54
CA GLY A 214 -12.67 19.38 20.43
C GLY A 214 -13.16 19.68 19.02
N GLU A 215 -12.66 19.05 18.00
CA GLU A 215 -13.19 19.13 16.63
C GLU A 215 -14.45 18.26 16.47
N PRO A 216 -15.44 18.67 15.64
CA PRO A 216 -16.71 17.95 15.50
C PRO A 216 -16.60 16.48 15.07
N GLY A 217 -15.54 16.14 14.33
CA GLY A 217 -15.26 14.77 13.87
C GLY A 217 -14.49 13.91 14.87
N HIS A 218 -14.03 14.47 15.99
CA HIS A 218 -13.19 13.74 16.94
C HIS A 218 -13.94 12.55 17.57
N ASN A 219 -13.38 11.35 17.37
CA ASN A 219 -13.94 10.11 17.89
C ASN A 219 -12.84 9.24 18.53
N PRO A 220 -12.67 9.32 19.87
CA PRO A 220 -11.65 8.54 20.57
C PRO A 220 -11.84 7.02 20.43
N GLY A 221 -13.09 6.56 20.29
CA GLY A 221 -13.40 5.14 20.07
C GLY A 221 -12.88 4.65 18.72
N TYR A 222 -13.05 5.45 17.67
CA TYR A 222 -12.49 5.17 16.36
C TYR A 222 -10.96 5.15 16.38
N ILE A 223 -10.33 6.15 17.00
CA ILE A 223 -8.86 6.24 17.10
C ILE A 223 -8.29 5.01 17.85
N GLN A 224 -8.98 4.57 18.94
CA GLN A 224 -8.56 3.35 19.64
C GLN A 224 -8.73 2.11 18.77
N HIS A 225 -9.85 1.97 18.05
CA HIS A 225 -10.08 0.84 17.14
C HIS A 225 -9.05 0.79 16.00
N LEU A 226 -8.68 1.94 15.45
CA LEU A 226 -7.61 2.03 14.43
C LEU A 226 -6.24 1.64 15.02
N ALA A 227 -5.93 2.08 16.25
CA ALA A 227 -4.71 1.68 16.94
C ALA A 227 -4.67 0.16 17.21
N ASP A 228 -5.79 -0.43 17.63
CA ASP A 228 -5.91 -1.89 17.83
C ASP A 228 -5.76 -2.65 16.51
N PHE A 229 -6.32 -2.13 15.42
CA PHE A 229 -6.18 -2.71 14.08
C PHE A 229 -4.72 -2.72 13.60
N CYS A 230 -3.96 -1.65 13.88
CA CYS A 230 -2.55 -1.52 13.52
C CYS A 230 -1.60 -2.12 14.56
N HIS A 231 -2.10 -2.60 15.72
CA HIS A 231 -1.25 -2.98 16.85
C HIS A 231 -0.19 -4.00 16.48
N GLY A 232 1.07 -3.68 16.88
CA GLY A 232 2.24 -4.52 16.69
C GLY A 232 2.59 -4.78 15.22
N ALA A 233 2.13 -3.94 14.27
CA ALA A 233 2.49 -4.11 12.88
C ALA A 233 3.99 -3.86 12.66
N ASP A 234 4.63 -4.71 11.84
CA ASP A 234 6.03 -4.53 11.46
C ASP A 234 6.20 -3.29 10.55
N ALA A 235 5.17 -2.97 9.77
CA ALA A 235 5.12 -1.74 8.98
C ALA A 235 3.72 -1.12 8.98
N LEU A 236 3.64 0.18 9.25
CA LEU A 236 2.45 1.01 9.06
C LEU A 236 2.73 2.01 7.95
N ILE A 237 2.09 1.82 6.80
CA ILE A 237 2.06 2.77 5.68
C ILE A 237 0.79 3.60 5.87
N THR A 238 0.91 4.91 6.15
CA THR A 238 -0.27 5.69 6.49
C THR A 238 -0.26 7.09 5.93
N ASP A 239 -1.47 7.58 5.63
CA ASP A 239 -1.73 8.98 5.31
C ASP A 239 -1.08 9.91 6.33
N THR A 240 -0.16 10.72 5.83
CA THR A 240 0.50 11.79 6.55
C THR A 240 0.56 12.99 5.61
N THR A 241 -0.59 13.38 5.11
CA THR A 241 -0.71 14.42 4.07
C THR A 241 -0.20 15.75 4.60
N TYR A 242 -0.57 16.13 5.84
CA TYR A 242 -0.32 17.45 6.38
C TYR A 242 0.71 17.49 7.50
N THR A 243 1.45 18.60 7.60
CA THR A 243 2.05 19.04 8.86
C THR A 243 0.95 19.50 9.82
N ASP A 244 1.25 19.64 11.13
CA ASP A 244 0.26 20.14 12.09
C ASP A 244 -0.18 21.58 11.76
N ALA A 245 0.72 22.40 11.21
CA ALA A 245 0.41 23.76 10.80
C ALA A 245 -0.53 23.82 9.59
N GLU A 246 -0.32 22.99 8.59
CA GLU A 246 -1.18 22.90 7.40
C GLU A 246 -2.58 22.40 7.77
N TYR A 247 -2.67 21.42 8.66
CA TYR A 247 -3.93 20.80 9.09
C TYR A 247 -4.91 21.83 9.70
N LEU A 248 -4.44 22.86 10.38
CA LEU A 248 -5.30 23.88 10.99
C LEU A 248 -6.29 24.51 9.99
N SER A 249 -5.93 24.62 8.73
CA SER A 249 -6.78 25.17 7.66
C SER A 249 -7.48 24.10 6.82
N LYS A 250 -7.16 22.82 7.04
CA LYS A 250 -7.59 21.69 6.22
C LYS A 250 -8.36 20.62 6.99
N ALA A 251 -8.72 20.89 8.27
CA ALA A 251 -9.56 20.00 9.07
C ALA A 251 -10.90 19.74 8.36
N GLY A 252 -11.31 18.48 8.27
CA GLY A 252 -12.49 18.04 7.51
C GLY A 252 -12.22 17.71 6.04
N TRP A 253 -10.96 17.72 5.60
CA TRP A 253 -10.57 17.34 4.24
C TRP A 253 -10.29 15.83 4.08
N GLY A 254 -10.34 15.09 5.18
CA GLY A 254 -10.23 13.63 5.17
C GLY A 254 -8.82 13.07 5.32
N HIS A 255 -7.85 13.89 5.79
CA HIS A 255 -6.45 13.51 5.93
C HIS A 255 -5.88 13.88 7.29
N SER A 256 -4.84 13.15 7.73
CA SER A 256 -4.20 13.32 9.02
C SER A 256 -2.96 14.21 8.98
N SER A 257 -2.63 14.77 10.16
CA SER A 257 -1.40 15.52 10.40
C SER A 257 -0.31 14.66 11.05
N VAL A 258 0.91 15.20 11.05
CA VAL A 258 2.09 14.59 11.69
C VAL A 258 1.83 14.21 13.15
N GLY A 259 1.28 15.13 13.96
CA GLY A 259 1.04 14.87 15.37
C GLY A 259 0.04 13.75 15.60
N GLN A 260 -1.06 13.74 14.85
CA GLN A 260 -2.09 12.69 14.91
C GLN A 260 -1.52 11.32 14.55
N VAL A 261 -0.71 11.24 13.50
CA VAL A 261 -0.07 9.99 13.04
C VAL A 261 1.00 9.51 14.02
N ALA A 262 1.78 10.43 14.62
CA ALA A 262 2.75 10.08 15.65
C ALA A 262 2.07 9.44 16.88
N GLU A 263 0.95 10.00 17.34
CA GLU A 263 0.16 9.43 18.44
C GLU A 263 -0.41 8.06 18.08
N LEU A 264 -0.94 7.88 16.86
CA LEU A 264 -1.42 6.59 16.38
C LEU A 264 -0.30 5.54 16.38
N ALA A 265 0.84 5.85 15.76
CA ALA A 265 1.95 4.93 15.63
C ALA A 265 2.52 4.50 17.00
N ALA A 266 2.66 5.48 17.93
CA ALA A 266 3.10 5.20 19.29
C ALA A 266 2.10 4.34 20.08
N ARG A 267 0.79 4.64 19.97
CA ARG A 267 -0.28 3.88 20.64
C ARG A 267 -0.43 2.47 20.08
N ALA A 268 -0.28 2.30 18.77
CA ALA A 268 -0.35 1.01 18.09
C ALA A 268 0.93 0.17 18.27
N GLU A 269 2.00 0.73 18.85
CA GLU A 269 3.28 0.05 19.06
C GLU A 269 3.84 -0.58 17.77
N VAL A 270 3.71 0.13 16.63
CA VAL A 270 4.24 -0.35 15.36
C VAL A 270 5.77 -0.31 15.36
N GLU A 271 6.41 -1.20 14.59
CA GLU A 271 7.88 -1.20 14.50
C GLU A 271 8.38 -0.08 13.60
N ASN A 272 7.81 0.03 12.39
CA ASN A 272 8.19 1.03 11.39
C ASN A 272 6.96 1.79 10.89
N LEU A 273 7.09 3.12 10.80
CA LEU A 273 6.12 4.04 10.25
C LEU A 273 6.62 4.58 8.89
N TYR A 274 5.77 4.47 7.87
CA TYR A 274 6.05 4.98 6.53
C TYR A 274 5.06 6.09 6.19
N LEU A 275 5.57 7.32 6.05
CA LEU A 275 4.78 8.49 5.67
C LEU A 275 4.33 8.34 4.23
N PHE A 276 3.04 8.47 3.99
CA PHE A 276 2.44 8.21 2.70
C PHE A 276 1.41 9.29 2.34
N HIS A 277 0.97 9.32 1.08
CA HIS A 277 -0.08 10.23 0.60
C HIS A 277 0.29 11.71 0.76
N HIS A 278 1.50 12.09 0.28
CA HIS A 278 1.98 13.47 0.41
C HIS A 278 1.15 14.44 -0.43
N ASP A 279 0.83 15.61 0.15
CA ASP A 279 0.11 16.69 -0.52
C ASP A 279 0.81 17.10 -1.83
N PRO A 280 0.08 17.33 -2.94
CA PRO A 280 0.68 17.70 -4.21
C PRO A 280 1.45 19.02 -4.18
N ASP A 281 1.12 19.93 -3.28
CA ASP A 281 1.81 21.21 -3.12
C ASP A 281 3.14 21.10 -2.37
N GLN A 282 3.42 19.96 -1.71
CA GLN A 282 4.67 19.72 -1.00
C GLN A 282 5.79 19.31 -1.96
N THR A 283 6.90 20.03 -1.89
CA THR A 283 8.16 19.67 -2.56
C THR A 283 8.86 18.52 -1.85
N ASP A 284 9.90 17.98 -2.48
CA ASP A 284 10.76 16.97 -1.85
C ASP A 284 11.41 17.48 -0.54
N ASP A 285 11.73 18.77 -0.47
CA ASP A 285 12.30 19.37 0.73
C ASP A 285 11.26 19.55 1.85
N ASP A 286 9.99 19.79 1.50
CA ASP A 286 8.88 19.82 2.46
C ASP A 286 8.63 18.44 3.04
N ILE A 287 8.77 17.37 2.24
CA ILE A 287 8.65 15.98 2.73
C ILE A 287 9.81 15.65 3.67
N ASP A 288 11.05 16.07 3.37
CA ASP A 288 12.19 15.92 4.30
C ASP A 288 11.92 16.64 5.62
N ALA A 289 11.41 17.87 5.58
CA ALA A 289 11.06 18.63 6.77
C ALA A 289 9.94 17.95 7.59
N LYS A 290 8.90 17.45 6.92
CA LYS A 290 7.81 16.69 7.53
C LYS A 290 8.30 15.39 8.19
N LEU A 291 9.25 14.68 7.58
CA LEU A 291 9.88 13.51 8.17
C LEU A 291 10.65 13.85 9.46
N GLU A 292 11.38 14.96 9.50
CA GLU A 292 12.07 15.41 10.72
C GLU A 292 11.08 15.86 11.80
N GLU A 293 9.97 16.52 11.42
CA GLU A 293 8.88 16.85 12.33
C GLU A 293 8.30 15.59 12.97
N MET A 294 8.01 14.54 12.18
CA MET A 294 7.53 13.25 12.65
C MET A 294 8.50 12.58 13.63
N LYS A 295 9.79 12.53 13.30
CA LYS A 295 10.81 11.97 14.21
C LYS A 295 10.86 12.70 15.55
N ASN A 296 10.73 14.03 15.53
CA ASN A 296 10.68 14.83 16.75
C ASN A 296 9.40 14.55 17.55
N ALA A 297 8.23 14.43 16.89
CA ALA A 297 6.96 14.11 17.55
C ALA A 297 7.02 12.74 18.23
N LEU A 298 7.51 11.69 17.54
CA LEU A 298 7.71 10.36 18.12
C LEU A 298 8.66 10.37 19.31
N LYS A 299 9.76 11.13 19.22
CA LYS A 299 10.71 11.29 20.33
C LYS A 299 10.09 11.98 21.55
N MET A 300 9.25 13.01 21.34
CA MET A 300 8.53 13.68 22.43
C MET A 300 7.52 12.73 23.13
N LEU A 301 6.93 11.80 22.41
CA LEU A 301 6.08 10.75 22.93
C LEU A 301 6.85 9.61 23.64
N GLY A 302 8.20 9.64 23.59
CA GLY A 302 9.03 8.54 24.11
C GLY A 302 8.90 7.25 23.31
N SER A 303 8.46 7.31 22.06
CA SER A 303 8.25 6.17 21.19
C SER A 303 9.57 5.70 20.54
N ASN A 304 9.70 4.38 20.36
CA ASN A 304 10.82 3.76 19.64
C ASN A 304 10.50 3.45 18.18
N VAL A 305 9.37 3.91 17.66
CA VAL A 305 8.96 3.71 16.27
C VAL A 305 9.99 4.33 15.32
N THR A 306 10.47 3.53 14.36
CA THR A 306 11.34 4.02 13.28
C THR A 306 10.47 4.67 12.20
N CYS A 307 10.76 5.92 11.82
CA CYS A 307 9.99 6.63 10.81
C CYS A 307 10.80 6.87 9.53
N LEU A 308 10.17 6.62 8.39
CA LEU A 308 10.71 6.81 7.05
C LEU A 308 9.68 7.49 6.14
N ALA A 309 10.18 8.21 5.13
CA ALA A 309 9.39 8.66 3.99
C ALA A 309 9.87 7.87 2.76
N PRO A 310 9.07 6.93 2.25
CA PRO A 310 9.49 6.09 1.13
C PRO A 310 9.47 6.87 -0.18
N ARG A 311 10.32 6.45 -1.09
CA ARG A 311 10.39 6.92 -2.48
C ARG A 311 9.75 5.92 -3.40
N GLU A 312 9.36 6.35 -4.57
CA GLU A 312 9.01 5.41 -5.64
C GLU A 312 10.19 4.47 -5.93
N GLY A 313 9.91 3.16 -5.95
CA GLY A 313 10.92 2.10 -6.10
C GLY A 313 11.49 1.56 -4.78
N ASP A 314 11.32 2.23 -3.66
CA ASP A 314 11.75 1.73 -2.35
C ASP A 314 10.95 0.47 -1.95
N GLN A 315 11.59 -0.38 -1.15
CA GLN A 315 11.02 -1.65 -0.71
C GLN A 315 11.12 -1.83 0.80
N ILE A 316 10.02 -2.30 1.40
CA ILE A 316 10.00 -2.93 2.72
C ILE A 316 10.28 -4.42 2.50
N LYS A 317 11.16 -5.02 3.31
CA LYS A 317 11.50 -6.46 3.23
C LYS A 317 11.50 -7.07 4.62
N HIS A 318 10.77 -8.17 4.79
CA HIS A 318 10.71 -8.98 6.01
C HIS A 318 11.11 -10.42 5.75
#